data_873d95491dde526651ca3419c35557f9
#
_entry.id   873d95491dde526651ca3419c35557f9
#
_cell.length_a   1.000
_cell.length_b   1.000
_cell.length_c   1.000
_cell.angle_alpha   90.00
_cell.angle_beta   90.00
_cell.angle_gamma   90.00
#
_symmetry.space_group_name_H-M   'P 1'
#
loop_
_entity.id
_entity.type
_entity.pdbx_description
1 polymer ?
#
loop_
_entity_poly.entity_id
_entity_poly.type
_entity_poly.pdbx_seq_one_letter_code
_entity_poly.pdbx_strand_id
1 'polypeptide(L)'
;MGLALILTFTVGACSRNATPAPAKPHVFVIVMENKTVEQALQGPFTASLASTYRVAANYSGVGYPSLPNYLALTSGQTFGIRNDNYYVLPAGGIGAQLTATGVTWRAYMEGMAHGGCLENTYPYVTHHNPFAYYGGKCPSNVVPFTDLAADLKGNTPMFGWITPDVCHDQHDCSVSVGDAWLRQTVGMITESKAWTSNGLLFIVWDEDDGSTENRVLSMVISPGKSHKVSKQGYTHYSLLATIEDTLGVGRLGQAAGAKAMTDLTAN
;
A
#
# COMPACT_ATOMS: atom_id res chain seq x y z
N MET A 1 32.62 40.41 -63.82
CA MET A 1 32.98 39.39 -62.85
C MET A 1 32.34 39.80 -61.50
N GLY A 2 31.19 39.26 -61.16
CA GLY A 2 30.50 39.59 -59.93
C GLY A 2 30.69 38.46 -58.90
N LEU A 3 31.18 38.81 -57.74
CA LEU A 3 31.46 37.91 -56.64
C LEU A 3 30.18 37.81 -55.76
N ALA A 4 29.51 36.66 -55.76
CA ALA A 4 28.36 36.42 -54.90
C ALA A 4 28.83 35.95 -53.48
N LEU A 5 28.47 36.72 -52.45
CA LEU A 5 28.77 36.43 -51.06
C LEU A 5 27.66 35.53 -50.52
N ILE A 6 27.93 34.25 -50.22
CA ILE A 6 27.00 33.33 -49.58
C ILE A 6 27.13 33.48 -48.08
N LEU A 7 26.09 34.05 -47.42
CA LEU A 7 25.97 34.08 -45.96
C LEU A 7 25.34 32.74 -45.51
N THR A 8 26.12 31.92 -44.79
CA THR A 8 25.63 30.73 -44.13
C THR A 8 25.11 31.10 -42.72
N PHE A 9 23.80 31.00 -42.51
CA PHE A 9 23.21 31.12 -41.19
C PHE A 9 23.32 29.75 -40.47
N THR A 10 24.12 29.70 -39.42
CA THR A 10 24.13 28.56 -38.49
C THR A 10 22.98 28.73 -37.49
N VAL A 11 21.94 27.89 -37.61
CA VAL A 11 20.88 27.82 -36.62
C VAL A 11 21.40 27.01 -35.43
N GLY A 12 21.76 27.68 -34.34
CA GLY A 12 22.10 27.04 -33.06
C GLY A 12 20.88 26.38 -32.46
N ALA A 13 20.83 25.04 -32.48
CA ALA A 13 19.82 24.29 -31.77
C ALA A 13 20.05 24.40 -30.23
N CYS A 14 19.25 25.20 -29.53
CA CYS A 14 19.20 25.19 -28.08
C CYS A 14 18.63 23.83 -27.62
N SER A 15 19.48 22.92 -27.21
CA SER A 15 19.11 21.73 -26.44
C SER A 15 18.50 22.19 -25.12
N ARG A 16 17.17 22.16 -24.99
CA ARG A 16 16.54 22.27 -23.68
C ARG A 16 16.86 21.00 -22.90
N ASN A 17 17.73 21.10 -21.92
CA ASN A 17 17.90 20.05 -20.92
C ASN A 17 16.55 19.86 -20.23
N ALA A 18 15.81 18.83 -20.62
CA ALA A 18 14.59 18.43 -19.90
C ALA A 18 15.03 18.00 -18.50
N THR A 19 14.51 18.69 -17.49
CA THR A 19 14.67 18.24 -16.10
C THR A 19 14.14 16.81 -16.01
N PRO A 20 14.91 15.84 -15.47
CA PRO A 20 14.43 14.48 -15.31
C PRO A 20 13.12 14.49 -14.53
N ALA A 21 12.14 13.73 -15.00
CA ALA A 21 10.91 13.55 -14.25
C ALA A 21 11.26 13.04 -12.83
N PRO A 22 10.60 13.53 -11.78
CA PRO A 22 10.85 13.07 -10.42
C PRO A 22 10.69 11.55 -10.36
N ALA A 23 11.60 10.88 -9.67
CA ALA A 23 11.52 9.44 -9.46
C ALA A 23 10.22 9.08 -8.77
N LYS A 24 9.54 8.03 -9.24
CA LYS A 24 8.33 7.52 -8.59
C LYS A 24 8.65 7.11 -7.14
N PRO A 25 7.74 7.33 -6.18
CA PRO A 25 7.99 6.96 -4.80
C PRO A 25 7.99 5.44 -4.61
N HIS A 26 8.74 4.97 -3.61
CA HIS A 26 8.53 3.65 -3.06
C HIS A 26 7.26 3.67 -2.21
N VAL A 27 6.30 2.85 -2.57
CA VAL A 27 4.99 2.78 -1.90
C VAL A 27 4.95 1.57 -0.99
N PHE A 28 4.62 1.78 0.28
CA PHE A 28 4.39 0.72 1.26
C PHE A 28 2.95 0.76 1.75
N VAL A 29 2.39 -0.41 2.02
CA VAL A 29 1.06 -0.56 2.62
C VAL A 29 1.18 -1.51 3.80
N ILE A 30 0.68 -1.11 4.97
CA ILE A 30 0.48 -1.99 6.13
C ILE A 30 -1.01 -2.08 6.37
N VAL A 31 -1.55 -3.31 6.46
CA VAL A 31 -2.95 -3.56 6.77
C VAL A 31 -3.06 -4.11 8.18
N MET A 32 -3.84 -3.45 9.01
CA MET A 32 -4.18 -3.81 10.38
C MET A 32 -5.63 -4.28 10.45
N GLU A 33 -6.07 -4.83 11.57
CA GLU A 33 -7.30 -5.61 11.69
C GLU A 33 -8.27 -5.10 12.76
N ASN A 34 -9.56 -5.18 12.42
CA ASN A 34 -10.72 -5.21 13.31
C ASN A 34 -10.74 -4.17 14.43
N LYS A 35 -10.43 -2.91 14.17
CA LYS A 35 -10.52 -1.85 15.18
C LYS A 35 -11.22 -0.62 14.64
N THR A 36 -12.11 -0.07 15.47
CA THR A 36 -12.64 1.28 15.25
C THR A 36 -11.50 2.31 15.28
N VAL A 37 -11.74 3.50 14.74
CA VAL A 37 -10.77 4.60 14.81
C VAL A 37 -10.36 4.89 16.25
N GLU A 38 -11.32 4.92 17.16
CA GLU A 38 -11.10 5.19 18.59
C GLU A 38 -10.24 4.13 19.25
N GLN A 39 -10.48 2.85 18.91
CA GLN A 39 -9.68 1.74 19.45
C GLN A 39 -8.25 1.78 18.91
N ALA A 40 -8.08 1.96 17.59
CA ALA A 40 -6.75 2.06 16.96
C ALA A 40 -5.91 3.20 17.56
N LEU A 41 -6.54 4.34 17.86
CA LEU A 41 -5.89 5.50 18.47
C LEU A 41 -5.56 5.34 19.96
N GLN A 42 -5.95 4.24 20.60
CA GLN A 42 -5.46 3.90 21.94
C GLN A 42 -3.98 3.49 21.93
N GLY A 43 -3.45 3.09 20.78
CA GLY A 43 -2.03 2.86 20.59
C GLY A 43 -1.26 4.18 20.59
N PRO A 44 -0.33 4.42 21.57
CA PRO A 44 0.37 5.70 21.66
C PRO A 44 1.19 6.05 20.42
N PHE A 45 1.78 5.06 19.77
CA PHE A 45 2.54 5.29 18.54
C PHE A 45 1.60 5.60 17.35
N THR A 46 0.52 4.85 17.21
CA THR A 46 -0.51 5.10 16.21
C THR A 46 -1.12 6.50 16.37
N ALA A 47 -1.46 6.91 17.59
CA ALA A 47 -1.94 8.27 17.88
C ALA A 47 -0.90 9.35 17.54
N SER A 48 0.39 9.09 17.81
CA SER A 48 1.48 9.98 17.42
C SER A 48 1.62 10.12 15.91
N LEU A 49 1.47 9.03 15.16
CA LEU A 49 1.45 9.07 13.69
C LEU A 49 0.26 9.88 13.18
N ALA A 50 -0.94 9.63 13.70
CA ALA A 50 -2.15 10.34 13.29
C ALA A 50 -2.07 11.86 13.58
N SER A 51 -1.42 12.26 14.67
CA SER A 51 -1.21 13.69 15.00
C SER A 51 -0.09 14.35 14.20
N THR A 52 0.81 13.57 13.60
CA THR A 52 1.98 14.06 12.87
C THR A 52 1.78 14.09 11.36
N TYR A 53 1.03 13.12 10.83
CA TYR A 53 0.89 12.89 9.41
C TYR A 53 -0.55 13.06 8.91
N ARG A 54 -0.84 12.62 7.73
CA ARG A 54 -2.12 12.84 7.07
C ARG A 54 -3.10 11.72 7.39
N VAL A 55 -4.35 12.09 7.70
CA VAL A 55 -5.41 11.16 8.13
C VAL A 55 -6.63 11.33 7.24
N ALA A 56 -7.20 10.23 6.76
CA ALA A 56 -8.51 10.19 6.14
C ALA A 56 -9.58 9.98 7.23
N ALA A 57 -10.18 11.08 7.73
CA ALA A 57 -11.15 11.01 8.82
C ALA A 57 -12.51 10.42 8.44
N ASN A 58 -12.76 10.23 7.14
CA ASN A 58 -13.98 9.63 6.62
C ASN A 58 -13.61 8.47 5.69
N TYR A 59 -12.97 7.44 6.26
CA TYR A 59 -12.57 6.24 5.54
C TYR A 59 -13.34 5.03 6.07
N SER A 60 -13.83 4.18 5.18
CA SER A 60 -14.58 2.99 5.53
C SER A 60 -14.03 1.75 4.84
N GLY A 61 -14.09 0.60 5.52
CA GLY A 61 -14.01 -0.70 4.89
C GLY A 61 -15.12 -0.90 3.85
N VAL A 62 -15.07 -1.98 3.10
CA VAL A 62 -16.07 -2.26 2.04
C VAL A 62 -17.01 -3.39 2.39
N GLY A 63 -16.75 -4.13 3.44
CA GLY A 63 -17.59 -5.24 3.88
C GLY A 63 -17.07 -5.91 5.14
N TYR A 64 -17.69 -7.04 5.45
CA TYR A 64 -17.32 -7.99 6.49
C TYR A 64 -17.43 -9.40 5.93
N PRO A 65 -16.61 -10.36 6.41
CA PRO A 65 -15.43 -10.21 7.27
C PRO A 65 -14.20 -9.73 6.47
N SER A 66 -12.98 -10.00 6.95
CA SER A 66 -11.72 -9.42 6.47
C SER A 66 -11.41 -9.67 4.99
N LEU A 67 -11.56 -10.91 4.48
CA LEU A 67 -11.15 -11.26 3.11
C LEU A 67 -11.69 -10.33 2.00
N PRO A 68 -12.99 -9.95 1.96
CA PRO A 68 -13.50 -8.97 1.00
C PRO A 68 -12.72 -7.65 0.98
N ASN A 69 -12.27 -7.17 2.13
CA ASN A 69 -11.51 -5.92 2.26
C ASN A 69 -10.11 -6.05 1.66
N TYR A 70 -9.40 -7.15 1.94
CA TYR A 70 -8.10 -7.45 1.33
C TYR A 70 -8.17 -7.58 -0.19
N LEU A 71 -9.23 -8.23 -0.69
CA LEU A 71 -9.47 -8.35 -2.13
C LEU A 71 -9.79 -6.99 -2.76
N ALA A 72 -10.58 -6.14 -2.10
CA ALA A 72 -10.88 -4.79 -2.56
C ALA A 72 -9.61 -3.93 -2.64
N LEU A 73 -8.73 -4.01 -1.63
CA LEU A 73 -7.45 -3.30 -1.57
C LEU A 73 -6.46 -3.72 -2.65
N THR A 74 -6.61 -4.92 -3.23
CA THR A 74 -5.62 -5.48 -4.15
C THR A 74 -6.13 -5.79 -5.56
N SER A 75 -7.45 -5.78 -5.77
CA SER A 75 -8.05 -6.03 -7.10
C SER A 75 -9.15 -5.04 -7.47
N GLY A 76 -9.59 -4.21 -6.52
CA GLY A 76 -10.76 -3.36 -6.72
C GLY A 76 -12.08 -4.14 -6.76
N GLN A 77 -12.11 -5.39 -6.28
CA GLN A 77 -13.30 -6.24 -6.29
C GLN A 77 -13.37 -7.09 -5.03
N THR A 78 -14.57 -7.36 -4.55
CA THR A 78 -14.83 -8.35 -3.48
C THR A 78 -15.18 -9.74 -4.05
N PHE A 79 -15.40 -9.86 -5.36
CA PHE A 79 -15.89 -11.06 -6.05
C PHE A 79 -17.20 -11.61 -5.48
N GLY A 80 -17.97 -10.79 -4.75
CA GLY A 80 -19.18 -11.21 -4.04
C GLY A 80 -18.95 -12.10 -2.83
N ILE A 81 -17.70 -12.24 -2.39
CA ILE A 81 -17.31 -13.03 -1.20
C ILE A 81 -17.77 -12.31 0.07
N ARG A 82 -18.26 -13.11 1.04
CA ARG A 82 -18.79 -12.64 2.33
C ARG A 82 -18.39 -13.57 3.47
N ASN A 83 -17.22 -14.14 3.41
CA ASN A 83 -16.64 -15.01 4.44
C ASN A 83 -15.12 -15.11 4.19
N ASP A 84 -14.38 -15.75 5.10
CA ASP A 84 -12.93 -15.90 5.04
C ASP A 84 -12.48 -17.26 4.48
N ASN A 85 -13.36 -17.96 3.78
CA ASN A 85 -13.02 -19.22 3.16
C ASN A 85 -12.02 -19.01 2.01
N TYR A 86 -11.23 -20.05 1.75
CA TYR A 86 -10.33 -20.02 0.61
C TYR A 86 -11.07 -20.24 -0.71
N TYR A 87 -10.75 -19.41 -1.70
CA TYR A 87 -11.25 -19.48 -3.06
C TYR A 87 -10.11 -19.35 -4.06
N VAL A 88 -10.21 -20.07 -5.18
CA VAL A 88 -9.35 -19.81 -6.33
C VAL A 88 -10.03 -18.77 -7.21
N LEU A 89 -9.50 -17.57 -7.22
CA LEU A 89 -9.98 -16.46 -8.02
C LEU A 89 -9.27 -16.42 -9.38
N PRO A 90 -9.82 -15.73 -10.38
CA PRO A 90 -9.10 -15.47 -11.63
C PRO A 90 -7.74 -14.84 -11.36
N ALA A 91 -6.73 -15.19 -12.15
CA ALA A 91 -5.42 -14.57 -12.09
C ALA A 91 -5.55 -13.04 -12.31
N GLY A 92 -4.90 -12.24 -11.49
CA GLY A 92 -5.07 -10.79 -11.53
C GLY A 92 -4.56 -10.08 -10.29
N GLY A 93 -5.24 -9.00 -9.92
CA GLY A 93 -4.88 -8.12 -8.81
C GLY A 93 -3.64 -7.27 -9.10
N ILE A 94 -3.33 -6.38 -8.16
CA ILE A 94 -2.24 -5.41 -8.31
C ILE A 94 -0.87 -6.09 -8.53
N GLY A 95 -0.60 -7.24 -7.90
CA GLY A 95 0.66 -7.95 -8.08
C GLY A 95 0.89 -8.38 -9.53
N ALA A 96 -0.14 -8.97 -10.19
CA ALA A 96 -0.06 -9.34 -11.60
C ALA A 96 0.08 -8.11 -12.51
N GLN A 97 -0.64 -7.03 -12.21
CA GLN A 97 -0.57 -5.77 -12.95
C GLN A 97 0.83 -5.14 -12.87
N LEU A 98 1.42 -5.08 -11.67
CA LEU A 98 2.76 -4.53 -11.46
C LEU A 98 3.82 -5.37 -12.19
N THR A 99 3.69 -6.70 -12.15
CA THR A 99 4.55 -7.61 -12.91
C THR A 99 4.46 -7.35 -14.41
N ALA A 100 3.24 -7.20 -14.94
CA ALA A 100 3.02 -6.94 -16.38
C ALA A 100 3.57 -5.57 -16.83
N THR A 101 3.65 -4.59 -15.93
CA THR A 101 4.17 -3.24 -16.20
C THR A 101 5.63 -3.06 -15.83
N GLY A 102 6.31 -4.10 -15.34
CA GLY A 102 7.73 -4.05 -14.95
C GLY A 102 7.98 -3.28 -13.65
N VAL A 103 6.96 -2.98 -12.86
CA VAL A 103 7.10 -2.37 -11.53
C VAL A 103 7.46 -3.45 -10.51
N THR A 104 8.59 -3.30 -9.84
CA THR A 104 9.03 -4.28 -8.82
C THR A 104 8.12 -4.23 -7.60
N TRP A 105 7.74 -5.40 -7.10
CA TRP A 105 6.89 -5.50 -5.94
C TRP A 105 7.19 -6.73 -5.08
N ARG A 106 6.87 -6.65 -3.79
CA ARG A 106 6.82 -7.77 -2.86
C ARG A 106 5.65 -7.61 -1.88
N ALA A 107 5.14 -8.75 -1.43
CA ALA A 107 4.20 -8.83 -0.33
C ALA A 107 4.86 -9.62 0.81
N TYR A 108 4.96 -8.99 1.96
CA TYR A 108 5.64 -9.51 3.16
C TYR A 108 4.57 -9.98 4.15
N MET A 109 4.51 -11.28 4.39
CA MET A 109 3.53 -11.91 5.27
C MET A 109 4.19 -12.40 6.54
N GLU A 110 3.79 -11.86 7.69
CA GLU A 110 4.33 -12.32 8.97
C GLU A 110 3.77 -13.69 9.35
N GLY A 111 4.58 -14.52 9.99
CA GLY A 111 4.23 -15.89 10.37
C GLY A 111 4.22 -16.90 9.20
N MET A 112 4.31 -16.46 7.95
CA MET A 112 4.33 -17.32 6.77
C MET A 112 5.73 -17.90 6.53
N ALA A 113 5.81 -19.18 6.16
CA ALA A 113 7.04 -19.79 5.63
C ALA A 113 7.22 -19.46 4.13
N HIS A 114 8.43 -19.59 3.60
CA HIS A 114 8.68 -19.44 2.16
C HIS A 114 7.85 -20.43 1.34
N GLY A 115 7.08 -19.92 0.38
CA GLY A 115 6.16 -20.71 -0.46
C GLY A 115 4.87 -21.13 0.24
N GLY A 116 4.69 -20.80 1.51
CA GLY A 116 3.59 -21.25 2.37
C GLY A 116 2.30 -20.42 2.30
N CYS A 117 2.06 -19.66 1.22
CA CYS A 117 0.87 -18.79 1.12
C CYS A 117 -0.46 -19.51 1.37
N LEU A 118 -0.55 -20.81 1.04
CA LEU A 118 -1.77 -21.59 1.16
C LEU A 118 -1.80 -22.42 2.45
N GLU A 119 -0.76 -22.32 3.27
CA GLU A 119 -0.64 -23.00 4.55
C GLU A 119 -1.21 -22.10 5.65
N ASN A 120 -2.44 -22.35 6.04
CA ASN A 120 -3.10 -21.58 7.11
C ASN A 120 -2.53 -21.99 8.49
N THR A 121 -1.26 -21.66 8.75
CA THR A 121 -0.51 -22.06 9.95
C THR A 121 -0.39 -20.89 10.91
N TYR A 122 -1.19 -20.93 11.99
CA TYR A 122 -1.17 -19.88 13.02
C TYR A 122 0.25 -19.54 13.48
N PRO A 123 0.62 -18.25 13.61
CA PRO A 123 -0.25 -17.07 13.58
C PRO A 123 -0.48 -16.46 12.17
N TYR A 124 0.03 -17.07 11.10
CA TYR A 124 -0.31 -16.68 9.73
C TYR A 124 -1.69 -17.24 9.36
N VAL A 125 -2.51 -16.40 8.70
CA VAL A 125 -3.80 -16.80 8.15
C VAL A 125 -3.89 -16.43 6.67
N THR A 126 -4.36 -17.38 5.85
CA THR A 126 -4.40 -17.20 4.39
C THR A 126 -5.35 -16.07 3.98
N HIS A 127 -6.44 -15.83 4.72
CA HIS A 127 -7.41 -14.80 4.36
C HIS A 127 -6.89 -13.36 4.55
N HIS A 128 -5.79 -13.15 5.25
CA HIS A 128 -5.07 -11.87 5.27
C HIS A 128 -3.98 -11.75 4.17
N ASN A 129 -3.88 -12.75 3.30
CA ASN A 129 -2.97 -12.75 2.15
C ASN A 129 -3.75 -12.80 0.82
N PRO A 130 -4.20 -11.66 0.28
CA PRO A 130 -5.01 -11.64 -0.94
C PRO A 130 -4.30 -12.23 -2.16
N PHE A 131 -2.98 -12.17 -2.20
CA PHE A 131 -2.18 -12.66 -3.33
C PHE A 131 -2.24 -14.19 -3.47
N ALA A 132 -2.58 -14.92 -2.40
CA ALA A 132 -2.77 -16.39 -2.41
C ALA A 132 -4.02 -16.83 -3.20
N TYR A 133 -4.96 -15.91 -3.42
CA TYR A 133 -6.23 -16.21 -4.05
C TYR A 133 -6.18 -16.11 -5.58
N TYR A 134 -5.36 -15.20 -6.12
CA TYR A 134 -5.32 -14.93 -7.57
C TYR A 134 -4.61 -16.05 -8.33
N GLY A 135 -5.38 -16.84 -9.09
CA GLY A 135 -4.89 -18.00 -9.82
C GLY A 135 -4.59 -19.23 -8.96
N GLY A 136 -4.89 -19.18 -7.65
CA GLY A 136 -4.72 -20.32 -6.73
C GLY A 136 -3.26 -20.78 -6.56
N LYS A 137 -2.32 -19.87 -6.66
CA LYS A 137 -0.87 -20.14 -6.54
C LYS A 137 -0.22 -19.14 -5.58
N CYS A 138 0.86 -19.57 -4.92
CA CYS A 138 1.72 -18.66 -4.17
C CYS A 138 2.70 -17.97 -5.13
N PRO A 139 2.56 -16.67 -5.42
CA PRO A 139 3.53 -15.96 -6.25
C PRO A 139 4.89 -15.87 -5.54
N SER A 140 5.99 -15.97 -6.29
CA SER A 140 7.34 -15.83 -5.72
C SER A 140 7.64 -14.44 -5.13
N ASN A 141 6.82 -13.45 -5.44
CA ASN A 141 6.86 -12.12 -4.84
C ASN A 141 6.25 -12.07 -3.43
N VAL A 142 5.50 -13.09 -3.02
CA VAL A 142 4.95 -13.22 -1.67
C VAL A 142 5.95 -13.97 -0.82
N VAL A 143 6.48 -13.30 0.18
CA VAL A 143 7.61 -13.76 0.98
C VAL A 143 7.34 -13.60 2.48
N PRO A 144 8.06 -14.29 3.35
CA PRO A 144 8.00 -14.04 4.78
C PRO A 144 8.38 -12.59 5.12
N PHE A 145 7.74 -12.03 6.15
CA PHE A 145 8.05 -10.68 6.63
C PHE A 145 9.52 -10.48 7.02
N THR A 146 10.20 -11.55 7.41
CA THR A 146 11.64 -11.52 7.73
C THR A 146 12.53 -11.03 6.59
N ASP A 147 12.06 -11.14 5.34
CA ASP A 147 12.80 -10.65 4.16
C ASP A 147 12.79 -9.12 4.03
N LEU A 148 11.82 -8.42 4.66
CA LEU A 148 11.68 -6.97 4.56
C LEU A 148 12.96 -6.23 4.94
N ALA A 149 13.60 -6.61 6.05
CA ALA A 149 14.79 -5.93 6.54
C ALA A 149 15.98 -6.02 5.57
N ALA A 150 16.11 -7.15 4.85
CA ALA A 150 17.14 -7.32 3.82
C ALA A 150 16.85 -6.48 2.58
N ASP A 151 15.60 -6.46 2.13
CA ASP A 151 15.17 -5.67 0.97
C ASP A 151 15.31 -4.16 1.21
N LEU A 152 14.96 -3.68 2.41
CA LEU A 152 15.11 -2.26 2.78
C LEU A 152 16.58 -1.80 2.81
N LYS A 153 17.53 -2.71 3.06
CA LYS A 153 18.98 -2.43 3.01
C LYS A 153 19.57 -2.54 1.59
N GLY A 154 18.94 -3.32 0.72
CA GLY A 154 19.42 -3.64 -0.62
C GLY A 154 18.56 -3.07 -1.74
N ASN A 155 17.89 -3.96 -2.45
CA ASN A 155 17.01 -3.63 -3.58
C ASN A 155 15.55 -3.53 -3.13
N THR A 156 15.18 -2.43 -2.50
CA THR A 156 13.80 -2.18 -2.08
C THR A 156 12.87 -2.17 -3.30
N PRO A 157 11.79 -2.98 -3.32
CA PRO A 157 10.82 -2.91 -4.41
C PRO A 157 10.08 -1.56 -4.43
N MET A 158 9.56 -1.20 -5.60
CA MET A 158 8.75 0.02 -5.75
C MET A 158 7.42 -0.07 -5.02
N PHE A 159 6.89 -1.28 -4.85
CA PHE A 159 5.68 -1.52 -4.05
C PHE A 159 5.94 -2.63 -3.04
N GLY A 160 5.71 -2.33 -1.76
CA GLY A 160 5.77 -3.25 -0.64
C GLY A 160 4.41 -3.35 0.06
N TRP A 161 3.81 -4.53 0.05
CA TRP A 161 2.64 -4.84 0.84
C TRP A 161 3.07 -5.58 2.10
N ILE A 162 2.51 -5.24 3.25
CA ILE A 162 2.91 -5.82 4.54
C ILE A 162 1.65 -6.21 5.31
N THR A 163 1.56 -7.50 5.64
CA THR A 163 0.51 -8.02 6.51
C THR A 163 1.16 -8.60 7.75
N PRO A 164 0.88 -8.04 8.94
CA PRO A 164 1.26 -8.64 10.22
C PRO A 164 0.59 -10.00 10.42
N ASP A 165 1.05 -10.79 11.38
CA ASP A 165 0.30 -11.95 11.84
C ASP A 165 -0.90 -11.53 12.69
N VAL A 166 -1.82 -12.47 12.99
CA VAL A 166 -3.10 -12.16 13.68
C VAL A 166 -2.94 -11.61 15.09
N CYS A 167 -1.75 -11.69 15.68
CA CYS A 167 -1.47 -11.03 16.95
C CYS A 167 -1.01 -9.59 16.74
N HIS A 168 -0.11 -9.36 15.80
CA HIS A 168 0.49 -8.07 15.54
C HIS A 168 -0.42 -7.15 14.71
N ASP A 169 -1.35 -7.68 13.94
CA ASP A 169 -2.38 -6.89 13.24
C ASP A 169 -3.49 -6.37 14.17
N GLN A 170 -3.53 -6.83 15.43
CA GLN A 170 -4.51 -6.52 16.48
C GLN A 170 -5.80 -7.38 16.43
N HIS A 171 -5.88 -8.38 15.55
CA HIS A 171 -7.04 -9.28 15.50
C HIS A 171 -7.16 -10.06 16.81
N ASP A 172 -6.17 -10.90 17.14
CA ASP A 172 -6.19 -11.80 18.29
C ASP A 172 -5.55 -11.20 19.55
N CYS A 173 -4.74 -10.14 19.42
CA CYS A 173 -4.02 -9.52 20.52
C CYS A 173 -4.45 -8.07 20.76
N SER A 174 -3.96 -7.50 21.87
CA SER A 174 -4.30 -6.13 22.25
C SER A 174 -3.73 -5.08 21.28
N VAL A 175 -4.37 -3.91 21.24
CA VAL A 175 -3.88 -2.74 20.50
C VAL A 175 -2.42 -2.42 20.85
N SER A 176 -2.02 -2.57 22.11
CA SER A 176 -0.65 -2.27 22.54
C SER A 176 0.41 -3.20 21.91
N VAL A 177 0.06 -4.45 21.62
CA VAL A 177 0.97 -5.40 20.94
C VAL A 177 1.17 -4.96 19.49
N GLY A 178 0.10 -4.72 18.75
CA GLY A 178 0.20 -4.24 17.37
C GLY A 178 0.83 -2.84 17.26
N ASP A 179 0.58 -1.95 18.22
CA ASP A 179 1.20 -0.61 18.26
C ASP A 179 2.72 -0.68 18.43
N ALA A 180 3.20 -1.61 19.26
CA ALA A 180 4.64 -1.87 19.41
C ALA A 180 5.26 -2.45 18.13
N TRP A 181 4.57 -3.36 17.47
CA TRP A 181 4.98 -3.92 16.18
C TRP A 181 5.01 -2.84 15.09
N LEU A 182 3.96 -2.00 15.00
CA LEU A 182 3.91 -0.85 14.07
C LEU A 182 5.09 0.08 14.29
N ARG A 183 5.44 0.38 15.54
CA ARG A 183 6.60 1.25 15.86
C ARG A 183 7.89 0.68 15.28
N GLN A 184 8.13 -0.61 15.41
CA GLN A 184 9.33 -1.26 14.89
C GLN A 184 9.33 -1.28 13.35
N THR A 185 8.22 -1.68 12.73
CA THR A 185 8.11 -1.83 11.28
C THR A 185 8.16 -0.49 10.57
N VAL A 186 7.44 0.52 11.06
CA VAL A 186 7.51 1.89 10.52
C VAL A 186 8.92 2.46 10.70
N GLY A 187 9.56 2.19 11.83
CA GLY A 187 10.96 2.57 12.06
C GLY A 187 11.90 2.01 10.99
N MET A 188 11.84 0.70 10.73
CA MET A 188 12.64 0.06 9.67
C MET A 188 12.42 0.68 8.29
N ILE A 189 11.15 0.96 7.93
CA ILE A 189 10.81 1.55 6.64
C ILE A 189 11.38 2.98 6.56
N THR A 190 11.13 3.81 7.58
CA THR A 190 11.48 5.23 7.57
C THR A 190 12.98 5.51 7.68
N GLU A 191 13.76 4.55 8.16
CA GLU A 191 15.22 4.59 8.17
C GLU A 191 15.87 4.12 6.86
N SER A 192 15.09 3.54 5.94
CA SER A 192 15.59 3.01 4.67
C SER A 192 15.96 4.10 3.66
N LYS A 193 16.86 3.77 2.72
CA LYS A 193 17.20 4.67 1.60
C LYS A 193 16.00 4.91 0.69
N ALA A 194 15.15 3.92 0.48
CA ALA A 194 13.93 4.03 -0.30
C ALA A 194 12.99 5.10 0.27
N TRP A 195 12.86 5.15 1.59
CA TRP A 195 12.08 6.18 2.28
C TRP A 195 12.66 7.57 2.09
N THR A 196 13.94 7.75 2.39
CA THR A 196 14.59 9.07 2.32
C THR A 196 14.64 9.63 0.90
N SER A 197 14.65 8.77 -0.10
CA SER A 197 14.65 9.19 -1.50
C SER A 197 13.28 9.72 -1.95
N ASN A 198 12.19 9.02 -1.68
CA ASN A 198 10.80 9.40 -1.97
C ASN A 198 9.86 8.28 -1.48
N GLY A 199 9.74 8.08 -0.17
CA GLY A 199 8.87 7.05 0.39
C GLY A 199 7.43 7.52 0.58
N LEU A 200 6.48 6.61 0.44
CA LEU A 200 5.07 6.81 0.78
C LEU A 200 4.56 5.55 1.48
N LEU A 201 4.04 5.72 2.69
CA LEU A 201 3.51 4.62 3.49
C LEU A 201 2.03 4.87 3.81
N PHE A 202 1.20 3.89 3.49
CA PHE A 202 -0.19 3.81 3.92
C PHE A 202 -0.30 2.82 5.08
N ILE A 203 -0.98 3.22 6.15
CA ILE A 203 -1.40 2.32 7.23
C ILE A 203 -2.91 2.39 7.29
N VAL A 204 -3.58 1.24 7.15
CA VAL A 204 -5.03 1.15 7.08
C VAL A 204 -5.50 -0.05 7.88
N TRP A 205 -6.65 0.08 8.57
CA TRP A 205 -7.38 -1.05 9.11
C TRP A 205 -8.36 -1.55 8.05
N ASP A 206 -8.50 -2.86 7.93
CA ASP A 206 -9.35 -3.50 6.91
C ASP A 206 -10.83 -3.27 7.16
N GLU A 207 -11.26 -3.47 8.41
CA GLU A 207 -12.62 -3.24 8.89
C GLU A 207 -12.61 -2.82 10.37
N ASP A 208 -13.74 -2.33 10.88
CA ASP A 208 -13.91 -2.07 12.30
C ASP A 208 -14.27 -3.37 13.07
N ASP A 209 -14.64 -3.27 14.32
CA ASP A 209 -15.05 -4.42 15.17
C ASP A 209 -16.52 -4.81 15.00
N GLY A 210 -17.19 -4.34 13.95
CA GLY A 210 -18.61 -4.56 13.68
C GLY A 210 -19.56 -3.66 14.50
N SER A 211 -19.03 -2.72 15.28
CA SER A 211 -19.82 -1.87 16.19
C SER A 211 -20.23 -0.53 15.60
N THR A 212 -19.61 -0.11 14.49
CA THR A 212 -19.87 1.17 13.84
C THR A 212 -20.20 1.00 12.34
N GLU A 213 -20.17 2.06 11.57
CA GLU A 213 -20.48 2.04 10.13
C GLU A 213 -19.27 1.58 9.28
N ASN A 214 -18.52 0.61 9.77
CA ASN A 214 -17.26 0.12 9.17
C ASN A 214 -16.23 1.25 8.97
N ARG A 215 -16.18 2.17 9.95
CA ARG A 215 -15.25 3.30 9.97
C ARG A 215 -13.91 2.88 10.53
N VAL A 216 -12.86 3.03 9.73
CA VAL A 216 -11.51 2.59 10.07
C VAL A 216 -10.50 3.72 9.96
N LEU A 217 -9.41 3.60 10.71
CA LEU A 217 -8.28 4.52 10.59
C LEU A 217 -7.51 4.26 9.29
N SER A 218 -7.24 5.33 8.55
CA SER A 218 -6.35 5.29 7.39
C SER A 218 -5.44 6.50 7.41
N MET A 219 -4.14 6.25 7.36
CA MET A 219 -3.09 7.27 7.45
C MET A 219 -2.17 7.22 6.23
N VAL A 220 -1.69 8.39 5.83
CA VAL A 220 -0.70 8.56 4.77
C VAL A 220 0.54 9.24 5.37
N ILE A 221 1.64 8.52 5.37
CA ILE A 221 2.91 8.92 5.96
C ILE A 221 3.91 9.15 4.82
N SER A 222 4.60 10.27 4.87
CA SER A 222 5.63 10.64 3.88
C SER A 222 6.77 11.39 4.56
N PRO A 223 7.97 11.46 3.97
CA PRO A 223 9.03 12.33 4.47
C PRO A 223 8.53 13.78 4.64
N GLY A 224 8.98 14.46 5.67
CA GLY A 224 8.68 15.89 5.89
C GLY A 224 7.56 16.20 6.87
N LYS A 225 6.92 15.20 7.51
CA LYS A 225 5.96 15.38 8.62
C LYS A 225 4.94 16.51 8.38
N SER A 226 3.92 16.24 7.60
CA SER A 226 2.85 17.19 7.28
C SER A 226 1.53 16.68 7.79
N HIS A 227 1.04 17.26 8.89
CA HIS A 227 -0.30 16.91 9.42
C HIS A 227 -1.40 17.51 8.55
N LYS A 228 -2.36 16.69 8.18
CA LYS A 228 -3.59 17.09 7.49
C LYS A 228 -4.70 16.07 7.77
N VAL A 229 -5.89 16.54 7.99
CA VAL A 229 -7.08 15.71 8.14
C VAL A 229 -8.00 15.94 6.94
N SER A 230 -8.22 14.90 6.14
CA SER A 230 -9.21 14.92 5.06
C SER A 230 -10.56 14.45 5.56
N LYS A 231 -11.62 15.21 5.26
CA LYS A 231 -13.02 14.86 5.52
C LYS A 231 -13.71 14.24 4.30
N GLN A 232 -12.96 14.01 3.21
CA GLN A 232 -13.49 13.35 2.01
C GLN A 232 -13.81 11.89 2.32
N GLY A 233 -14.91 11.38 1.75
CA GLY A 233 -15.25 9.96 1.83
C GLY A 233 -14.29 9.13 0.99
N TYR A 234 -13.66 8.15 1.63
CA TYR A 234 -12.74 7.20 1.01
C TYR A 234 -13.06 5.77 1.44
N THR A 235 -12.62 4.83 0.65
CA THR A 235 -12.73 3.39 0.90
C THR A 235 -11.45 2.68 0.45
N HIS A 236 -11.39 1.36 0.61
CA HIS A 236 -10.32 0.53 0.08
C HIS A 236 -10.11 0.69 -1.43
N TYR A 237 -11.18 0.94 -2.19
CA TYR A 237 -11.07 1.25 -3.62
C TYR A 237 -10.35 2.59 -3.87
N SER A 238 -10.54 3.58 -2.98
CA SER A 238 -9.84 4.87 -3.05
C SER A 238 -8.35 4.72 -2.77
N LEU A 239 -7.98 3.86 -1.81
CA LEU A 239 -6.58 3.56 -1.50
C LEU A 239 -5.90 2.85 -2.66
N LEU A 240 -6.54 1.81 -3.23
CA LEU A 240 -6.02 1.12 -4.41
C LEU A 240 -5.83 2.10 -5.58
N ALA A 241 -6.83 2.93 -5.90
CA ALA A 241 -6.72 3.96 -6.94
C ALA A 241 -5.53 4.90 -6.71
N THR A 242 -5.29 5.27 -5.45
CA THR A 242 -4.17 6.15 -5.07
C THR A 242 -2.82 5.48 -5.28
N ILE A 243 -2.70 4.20 -4.93
CA ILE A 243 -1.49 3.40 -5.13
C ILE A 243 -1.21 3.26 -6.63
N GLU A 244 -2.23 2.90 -7.41
CA GLU A 244 -2.13 2.71 -8.87
C GLU A 244 -1.72 4.00 -9.58
N ASP A 245 -2.36 5.13 -9.25
CA ASP A 245 -1.98 6.45 -9.79
C ASP A 245 -0.53 6.81 -9.44
N THR A 246 -0.12 6.56 -8.19
CA THR A 246 1.23 6.85 -7.70
C THR A 246 2.29 6.02 -8.43
N LEU A 247 2.00 4.75 -8.68
CA LEU A 247 2.87 3.84 -9.43
C LEU A 247 2.76 4.02 -10.95
N GLY A 248 1.78 4.81 -11.43
CA GLY A 248 1.54 5.09 -12.84
C GLY A 248 1.10 3.86 -13.62
N VAL A 249 0.22 3.06 -13.01
CA VAL A 249 -0.44 1.90 -13.64
C VAL A 249 -1.94 2.17 -13.80
N GLY A 250 -2.64 1.36 -14.60
CA GLY A 250 -4.09 1.48 -14.77
C GLY A 250 -4.84 1.13 -13.48
N ARG A 251 -6.08 1.59 -13.35
CA ARG A 251 -6.91 1.29 -12.17
C ARG A 251 -7.73 0.03 -12.36
N LEU A 252 -7.73 -0.84 -11.33
CA LEU A 252 -8.43 -2.13 -11.32
C LEU A 252 -9.85 -1.99 -10.77
N GLY A 253 -10.77 -2.75 -11.30
CA GLY A 253 -12.12 -2.94 -10.77
C GLY A 253 -12.80 -1.63 -10.37
N GLN A 254 -13.35 -1.56 -9.16
CA GLN A 254 -14.02 -0.39 -8.61
C GLN A 254 -13.07 0.79 -8.33
N ALA A 255 -11.76 0.54 -8.25
CA ALA A 255 -10.78 1.62 -8.13
C ALA A 255 -10.82 2.56 -9.35
N ALA A 256 -11.24 2.07 -10.53
CA ALA A 256 -11.38 2.87 -11.73
C ALA A 256 -12.36 4.06 -11.55
N GLY A 257 -13.44 3.85 -10.79
CA GLY A 257 -14.42 4.89 -10.48
C GLY A 257 -14.22 5.58 -9.12
N ALA A 258 -13.28 5.10 -8.31
CA ALA A 258 -13.07 5.62 -6.97
C ALA A 258 -12.30 6.95 -6.97
N LYS A 259 -12.59 7.78 -5.97
CA LYS A 259 -11.85 9.02 -5.74
C LYS A 259 -10.49 8.66 -5.10
N ALA A 260 -9.40 8.95 -5.79
CA ALA A 260 -8.07 8.80 -5.21
C ALA A 260 -7.82 9.83 -4.09
N MET A 261 -6.98 9.48 -3.12
CA MET A 261 -6.67 10.28 -1.93
C MET A 261 -5.61 11.37 -2.23
N THR A 262 -5.79 12.08 -3.35
CA THR A 262 -4.80 13.05 -3.86
C THR A 262 -4.54 14.21 -2.92
N ASP A 263 -5.52 14.61 -2.12
CA ASP A 263 -5.36 15.65 -1.09
C ASP A 263 -4.51 15.20 0.10
N LEU A 264 -4.28 13.89 0.24
CA LEU A 264 -3.43 13.30 1.27
C LEU A 264 -2.06 12.83 0.74
N THR A 265 -1.85 12.79 -0.58
CA THR A 265 -0.57 12.39 -1.20
C THR A 265 0.18 13.56 -1.84
N ALA A 266 -0.49 14.67 -2.16
CA ALA A 266 0.17 15.88 -2.65
C ALA A 266 1.09 16.50 -1.58
N ASN A 267 2.33 16.81 -1.98
CA ASN A 267 3.29 17.56 -1.15
C ASN A 267 2.91 19.01 -1.06
#